data_54d03ce63793eb6bcdb623c87e81b151
#
_entry.id   54d03ce63793eb6bcdb623c87e81b151
#
_cell.length_a   1.000
_cell.length_b   1.000
_cell.length_c   1.000
_cell.angle_alpha   90.00
_cell.angle_beta   90.00
_cell.angle_gamma   90.00
#
_symmetry.space_group_name_H-M   'P 1'
#
loop_
_entity.id
_entity.type
_entity.pdbx_description
1 polymer ?
#
loop_
_entity_poly.entity_id
_entity_poly.type
_entity_poly.pdbx_seq_one_letter_code
_entity_poly.pdbx_strand_id
1 'polypeptide(L)'
;MASPFTRIFSDLHYGDRSSTLRELASLRPLLDGPDRVIFNGDTLDTRPSRHPERVAELRGSVLDFVQHHAPPATLITGNHDPDISDVHALELAEGEVLVSHGDVIFDDLVPWSRDAAQMGRLMREALATFSETERATLAARLRAMRRAAAQIPQRHHTESDALKHAIGLFTDMCWPPTRVLRVVQAWRDTPRLAAALLAQHRPAARVFVMGHTHRAGVRQIGDGKWLINTGAFCPPTRACVVDVSAEKLVVREVERRRGVYRIGSTRAEFSLAAEPATVTLAA
;
A
#
# COMPACT_ATOMS: atom_id res chain seq x y z
N MET A 1 -24.45 3.48 -19.91
CA MET A 1 -23.09 3.99 -19.54
C MET A 1 -22.63 3.14 -18.37
N ALA A 2 -21.34 2.78 -18.27
CA ALA A 2 -20.83 2.07 -17.11
C ALA A 2 -20.93 2.99 -15.87
N SER A 3 -21.26 2.41 -14.71
CA SER A 3 -21.28 3.19 -13.44
C SER A 3 -19.88 3.72 -13.13
N PRO A 4 -19.78 4.96 -12.59
CA PRO A 4 -18.49 5.55 -12.22
C PRO A 4 -17.80 4.69 -11.16
N PHE A 5 -16.46 4.59 -11.25
CA PHE A 5 -15.69 3.77 -10.32
C PHE A 5 -14.33 4.39 -9.98
N THR A 6 -13.86 4.08 -8.78
CA THR A 6 -12.53 4.44 -8.28
C THR A 6 -11.61 3.23 -8.40
N ARG A 7 -10.42 3.41 -8.99
CA ARG A 7 -9.38 2.38 -9.07
C ARG A 7 -8.30 2.59 -8.02
N ILE A 8 -7.92 1.51 -7.33
CA ILE A 8 -6.93 1.51 -6.24
C ILE A 8 -5.80 0.56 -6.60
N PHE A 9 -4.56 0.98 -6.41
CA PHE A 9 -3.35 0.14 -6.44
C PHE A 9 -2.27 0.77 -5.57
N SER A 10 -1.23 0.02 -5.22
CA SER A 10 -0.18 0.46 -4.28
C SER A 10 1.20 -0.06 -4.66
N ASP A 11 2.19 0.28 -3.85
CA ASP A 11 3.53 -0.31 -3.84
C ASP A 11 4.21 -0.27 -5.23
N LEU A 12 4.16 0.90 -5.85
CA LEU A 12 4.81 1.16 -7.15
C LEU A 12 6.33 1.19 -7.00
N HIS A 13 6.83 1.72 -5.89
CA HIS A 13 8.24 1.92 -5.60
C HIS A 13 9.00 2.53 -6.79
N TYR A 14 8.42 3.60 -7.38
CA TYR A 14 9.00 4.27 -8.53
C TYR A 14 10.39 4.82 -8.21
N GLY A 15 11.34 4.56 -9.08
CA GLY A 15 12.75 4.92 -8.87
C GLY A 15 13.58 3.86 -8.16
N ASP A 16 12.96 2.86 -7.50
CA ASP A 16 13.67 1.71 -6.94
C ASP A 16 14.05 0.71 -8.03
N ARG A 17 15.25 0.14 -7.93
CA ARG A 17 15.71 -0.90 -8.86
C ARG A 17 14.97 -2.22 -8.72
N SER A 18 14.38 -2.51 -7.56
CA SER A 18 13.56 -3.70 -7.36
C SER A 18 12.20 -3.59 -8.04
N SER A 19 11.70 -2.38 -8.28
CA SER A 19 10.45 -2.16 -9.00
C SER A 19 10.60 -2.50 -10.48
N THR A 20 9.55 -3.07 -11.07
CA THR A 20 9.45 -3.23 -12.53
C THR A 20 8.95 -1.98 -13.23
N LEU A 21 8.50 -0.97 -12.48
CA LEU A 21 8.06 0.32 -13.01
C LEU A 21 9.28 1.19 -13.32
N ARG A 22 9.64 1.30 -14.59
CA ARG A 22 10.76 2.12 -15.07
C ARG A 22 10.32 3.49 -15.55
N GLU A 23 9.14 3.55 -16.13
CA GLU A 23 8.56 4.76 -16.72
C GLU A 23 7.10 4.89 -16.25
N LEU A 24 6.72 6.04 -15.70
CA LEU A 24 5.36 6.30 -15.24
C LEU A 24 4.33 6.18 -16.37
N ALA A 25 4.71 6.54 -17.59
CA ALA A 25 3.87 6.42 -18.78
C ALA A 25 3.38 4.96 -19.03
N SER A 26 4.13 3.96 -18.55
CA SER A 26 3.73 2.56 -18.68
C SER A 26 2.47 2.20 -17.86
N LEU A 27 2.07 3.05 -16.90
CA LEU A 27 0.84 2.91 -16.11
C LEU A 27 -0.42 3.41 -16.84
N ARG A 28 -0.29 4.17 -17.94
CA ARG A 28 -1.45 4.81 -18.60
C ARG A 28 -2.63 3.87 -18.82
N PRO A 29 -2.47 2.60 -19.30
CA PRO A 29 -3.60 1.74 -19.49
C PRO A 29 -4.30 1.30 -18.18
N LEU A 30 -3.65 1.48 -17.02
CA LEU A 30 -4.29 1.30 -15.73
C LEU A 30 -5.10 2.54 -15.30
N LEU A 31 -4.82 3.68 -15.91
CA LEU A 31 -5.48 4.97 -15.63
C LEU A 31 -6.63 5.25 -16.59
N ASP A 32 -6.74 4.47 -17.68
CA ASP A 32 -7.83 4.57 -18.65
C ASP A 32 -9.10 3.92 -18.08
N GLY A 33 -10.18 4.68 -18.04
CA GLY A 33 -11.52 4.21 -17.68
C GLY A 33 -12.02 4.51 -16.27
N PRO A 34 -11.21 4.56 -15.19
CA PRO A 34 -11.71 5.00 -13.89
C PRO A 34 -11.99 6.51 -13.86
N ASP A 35 -13.00 6.91 -13.07
CA ASP A 35 -13.32 8.33 -12.84
C ASP A 35 -12.39 8.93 -11.78
N ARG A 36 -11.80 8.09 -10.94
CA ARG A 36 -10.86 8.46 -9.88
C ARG A 36 -9.82 7.36 -9.68
N VAL A 37 -8.61 7.76 -9.27
CA VAL A 37 -7.54 6.82 -8.93
C VAL A 37 -7.03 7.08 -7.51
N ILE A 38 -6.72 6.01 -6.79
CA ILE A 38 -6.05 6.05 -5.48
C ILE A 38 -4.73 5.29 -5.58
N PHE A 39 -3.64 6.01 -5.38
CA PHE A 39 -2.31 5.45 -5.15
C PHE A 39 -2.19 5.19 -3.65
N ASN A 40 -2.28 3.93 -3.23
CA ASN A 40 -2.45 3.55 -1.84
C ASN A 40 -1.11 3.31 -1.12
N GLY A 41 -0.23 4.31 -1.14
CA GLY A 41 1.06 4.30 -0.46
C GLY A 41 2.18 3.59 -1.20
N ASP A 42 3.40 3.88 -0.77
CA ASP A 42 4.64 3.37 -1.34
C ASP A 42 4.73 3.57 -2.87
N THR A 43 4.30 4.77 -3.31
CA THR A 43 4.40 5.19 -4.71
C THR A 43 5.87 5.39 -5.12
N LEU A 44 6.67 5.95 -4.22
CA LEU A 44 8.12 6.10 -4.33
C LEU A 44 8.73 6.06 -2.92
N ASP A 45 10.02 6.40 -2.76
CA ASP A 45 10.65 6.54 -1.44
C ASP A 45 11.07 7.99 -1.23
N THR A 46 10.36 8.73 -0.34
CA THR A 46 10.64 10.13 0.01
C THR A 46 11.42 10.28 1.32
N ARG A 47 11.75 9.19 2.01
CA ARG A 47 12.48 9.21 3.28
C ARG A 47 13.87 9.82 3.13
N PRO A 48 14.51 10.26 4.23
CA PRO A 48 15.85 10.85 4.18
C PRO A 48 16.84 10.00 3.39
N SER A 49 17.53 10.60 2.42
CA SER A 49 18.42 9.93 1.47
C SER A 49 19.78 10.60 1.43
N ARG A 50 20.81 9.86 1.00
CA ARG A 50 22.12 10.40 0.65
C ARG A 50 22.10 11.21 -0.66
N HIS A 51 21.00 11.09 -1.43
CA HIS A 51 20.77 11.77 -2.70
C HIS A 51 19.44 12.51 -2.68
N PRO A 52 19.29 13.57 -1.87
CA PRO A 52 18.02 14.28 -1.70
C PRO A 52 17.55 14.95 -3.00
N GLU A 53 18.46 15.38 -3.85
CA GLU A 53 18.15 15.93 -5.18
C GLU A 53 17.45 14.90 -6.09
N ARG A 54 17.88 13.64 -6.03
CA ARG A 54 17.25 12.55 -6.79
C ARG A 54 15.87 12.23 -6.26
N VAL A 55 15.68 12.26 -4.94
CA VAL A 55 14.37 12.07 -4.31
C VAL A 55 13.42 13.19 -4.75
N ALA A 56 13.88 14.44 -4.75
CA ALA A 56 13.07 15.59 -5.19
C ALA A 56 12.67 15.48 -6.67
N GLU A 57 13.60 15.04 -7.54
CA GLU A 57 13.34 14.81 -8.98
C GLU A 57 12.27 13.72 -9.19
N LEU A 58 12.41 12.57 -8.51
CA LEU A 58 11.44 11.47 -8.59
C LEU A 58 10.06 11.91 -8.10
N ARG A 59 10.02 12.62 -6.96
CA ARG A 59 8.78 13.18 -6.40
C ARG A 59 8.13 14.15 -7.37
N GLY A 60 8.90 15.07 -7.96
CA GLY A 60 8.41 16.00 -8.97
C GLY A 60 7.81 15.26 -10.18
N SER A 61 8.51 14.23 -10.68
CA SER A 61 8.03 13.41 -11.80
C SER A 61 6.71 12.69 -11.48
N VAL A 62 6.55 12.14 -10.26
CA VAL A 62 5.30 11.48 -9.84
C VAL A 62 4.16 12.49 -9.74
N LEU A 63 4.38 13.64 -9.09
CA LEU A 63 3.34 14.66 -8.92
C LEU A 63 2.91 15.25 -10.27
N ASP A 64 3.85 15.53 -11.16
CA ASP A 64 3.57 15.98 -12.52
C ASP A 64 2.77 14.94 -13.32
N PHE A 65 3.18 13.68 -13.26
CA PHE A 65 2.47 12.59 -13.92
C PHE A 65 1.02 12.45 -13.40
N VAL A 66 0.84 12.48 -12.09
CA VAL A 66 -0.49 12.39 -11.47
C VAL A 66 -1.35 13.58 -11.87
N GLN A 67 -0.80 14.77 -11.87
CA GLN A 67 -1.53 15.99 -12.22
C GLN A 67 -1.97 16.05 -13.69
N HIS A 68 -1.14 15.57 -14.62
CA HIS A 68 -1.37 15.79 -16.05
C HIS A 68 -1.82 14.53 -16.81
N HIS A 69 -1.67 13.34 -16.23
CA HIS A 69 -1.89 12.09 -16.96
C HIS A 69 -2.80 11.08 -16.22
N ALA A 70 -3.16 11.35 -14.97
CA ALA A 70 -4.15 10.55 -14.26
C ALA A 70 -5.53 11.26 -14.26
N PRO A 71 -6.64 10.50 -14.14
CA PRO A 71 -7.91 11.09 -13.71
C PRO A 71 -7.75 11.68 -12.30
N PRO A 72 -8.77 12.40 -11.76
CA PRO A 72 -8.73 12.89 -10.39
C PRO A 72 -8.13 11.86 -9.44
N ALA A 73 -6.99 12.17 -8.83
CA ALA A 73 -6.20 11.18 -8.09
C ALA A 73 -5.99 11.58 -6.64
N THR A 74 -5.87 10.58 -5.76
CA THR A 74 -5.45 10.75 -4.37
C THR A 74 -4.23 9.89 -4.12
N LEU A 75 -3.20 10.51 -3.55
CA LEU A 75 -2.02 9.82 -3.03
C LEU A 75 -2.24 9.57 -1.54
N ILE A 76 -2.31 8.31 -1.12
CA ILE A 76 -2.29 7.91 0.29
C ILE A 76 -0.83 7.68 0.69
N THR A 77 -0.46 8.10 1.89
CA THR A 77 0.89 7.91 2.39
C THR A 77 1.19 6.45 2.72
N GLY A 78 2.38 5.98 2.40
CA GLY A 78 2.95 4.71 2.84
C GLY A 78 4.10 4.90 3.82
N ASN A 79 4.77 3.81 4.19
CA ASN A 79 5.96 3.89 5.05
C ASN A 79 7.22 4.31 4.28
N HIS A 80 7.23 4.21 2.95
CA HIS A 80 8.30 4.72 2.08
C HIS A 80 8.06 6.16 1.63
N ASP A 81 6.80 6.60 1.56
CA ASP A 81 6.43 7.97 1.16
C ASP A 81 5.53 8.66 2.22
N PRO A 82 6.03 8.80 3.47
CA PRO A 82 5.24 9.27 4.61
C PRO A 82 4.76 10.71 4.49
N ASP A 83 5.33 11.49 3.58
CA ASP A 83 5.09 12.91 3.36
C ASP A 83 4.61 13.23 1.92
N ILE A 84 4.21 12.21 1.15
CA ILE A 84 3.73 12.42 -0.23
C ILE A 84 2.44 13.24 -0.28
N SER A 85 1.62 13.16 0.76
CA SER A 85 0.37 13.90 0.96
C SER A 85 -0.01 13.97 2.45
N ASP A 86 -1.15 14.60 2.76
CA ASP A 86 -1.76 14.59 4.10
C ASP A 86 -2.85 13.52 4.26
N VAL A 87 -3.08 12.69 3.23
CA VAL A 87 -4.08 11.63 3.25
C VAL A 87 -3.45 10.32 3.67
N HIS A 88 -3.93 9.74 4.78
CA HIS A 88 -3.37 8.50 5.33
C HIS A 88 -4.31 7.30 5.18
N ALA A 89 -5.59 7.55 5.02
CA ALA A 89 -6.62 6.56 4.77
C ALA A 89 -7.84 7.21 4.14
N LEU A 90 -8.68 6.42 3.48
CA LEU A 90 -9.97 6.83 2.91
C LEU A 90 -11.03 5.79 3.23
N GLU A 91 -12.27 6.24 3.29
CA GLU A 91 -13.45 5.40 3.33
C GLU A 91 -14.22 5.59 2.02
N LEU A 92 -14.63 4.49 1.39
CA LEU A 92 -15.41 4.47 0.17
C LEU A 92 -16.70 3.68 0.39
N ALA A 93 -17.67 3.80 -0.52
CA ALA A 93 -18.94 3.11 -0.46
C ALA A 93 -19.60 3.27 0.94
N GLU A 94 -19.84 4.52 1.34
CA GLU A 94 -20.49 4.89 2.61
C GLU A 94 -19.82 4.28 3.86
N GLY A 95 -18.51 4.02 3.80
CA GLY A 95 -17.73 3.46 4.91
C GLY A 95 -17.59 1.93 4.87
N GLU A 96 -18.18 1.24 3.89
CA GLU A 96 -18.03 -0.21 3.74
C GLU A 96 -16.61 -0.64 3.36
N VAL A 97 -15.85 0.23 2.69
CA VAL A 97 -14.49 -0.05 2.23
C VAL A 97 -13.52 0.91 2.88
N LEU A 98 -12.65 0.39 3.75
CA LEU A 98 -11.50 1.12 4.26
C LEU A 98 -10.33 0.94 3.30
N VAL A 99 -9.67 2.03 2.93
CA VAL A 99 -8.44 2.04 2.12
C VAL A 99 -7.33 2.70 2.92
N SER A 100 -6.23 1.99 3.14
CA SER A 100 -5.01 2.51 3.76
C SER A 100 -3.84 1.66 3.28
N HIS A 101 -2.62 2.21 3.35
CA HIS A 101 -1.44 1.46 2.90
C HIS A 101 -1.28 0.10 3.61
N GLY A 102 -1.58 0.03 4.92
CA GLY A 102 -1.62 -1.23 5.66
C GLY A 102 -0.49 -1.44 6.67
N ASP A 103 0.55 -0.62 6.65
CA ASP A 103 1.60 -0.63 7.67
C ASP A 103 1.03 -0.39 9.08
N VAL A 104 -0.11 0.31 9.17
CA VAL A 104 -0.84 0.61 10.40
C VAL A 104 -1.27 -0.61 11.21
N ILE A 105 -1.34 -1.80 10.63
CA ILE A 105 -1.70 -3.02 11.36
C ILE A 105 -0.56 -3.55 12.24
N PHE A 106 0.70 -3.12 12.00
CA PHE A 106 1.88 -3.54 12.75
C PHE A 106 2.33 -2.45 13.73
N ASP A 107 2.80 -2.84 14.91
CA ASP A 107 3.32 -1.89 15.90
C ASP A 107 4.73 -1.38 15.55
N ASP A 108 5.49 -2.17 14.80
CA ASP A 108 6.84 -1.85 14.34
C ASP A 108 6.86 -1.39 12.87
N LEU A 109 5.73 -1.02 12.27
CA LEU A 109 5.50 -0.66 10.88
C LEU A 109 5.93 -1.77 9.90
N VAL A 110 7.19 -2.13 9.91
CA VAL A 110 7.82 -3.12 9.02
C VAL A 110 8.55 -4.17 9.87
N PRO A 111 7.85 -5.18 10.45
CA PRO A 111 8.42 -6.12 11.43
C PRO A 111 9.63 -6.91 10.94
N TRP A 112 9.77 -7.08 9.62
CA TRP A 112 10.90 -7.76 8.98
C TRP A 112 12.10 -6.84 8.70
N SER A 113 11.96 -5.53 8.88
CA SER A 113 13.05 -4.57 8.68
C SER A 113 14.12 -4.66 9.79
N ARG A 114 15.34 -4.24 9.46
CA ARG A 114 16.41 -3.98 10.45
C ARG A 114 16.01 -2.85 11.40
N ASP A 115 15.21 -1.94 10.90
CA ASP A 115 14.82 -0.74 11.61
C ASP A 115 13.53 -0.93 12.42
N ALA A 116 12.95 -2.16 12.44
CA ALA A 116 11.69 -2.45 13.12
C ALA A 116 11.68 -1.94 14.58
N ALA A 117 12.70 -2.28 15.36
CA ALA A 117 12.80 -1.85 16.76
C ALA A 117 12.89 -0.32 16.90
N GLN A 118 13.59 0.35 15.99
CA GLN A 118 13.68 1.81 15.94
C GLN A 118 12.33 2.41 15.53
N MET A 119 11.70 1.88 14.49
CA MET A 119 10.37 2.32 14.04
C MET A 119 9.34 2.21 15.17
N GLY A 120 9.27 1.06 15.84
CA GLY A 120 8.37 0.85 16.97
C GLY A 120 8.61 1.82 18.13
N ARG A 121 9.89 2.15 18.43
CA ARG A 121 10.22 3.15 19.44
C ARG A 121 9.74 4.55 19.03
N LEU A 122 10.08 4.99 17.81
CA LEU A 122 9.68 6.29 17.28
C LEU A 122 8.16 6.43 17.20
N MET A 123 7.45 5.34 16.85
CA MET A 123 6.00 5.33 16.83
C MET A 123 5.42 5.53 18.24
N ARG A 124 5.94 4.82 19.25
CA ARG A 124 5.49 5.00 20.64
C ARG A 124 5.77 6.42 21.16
N GLU A 125 6.93 6.98 20.85
CA GLU A 125 7.30 8.37 21.18
C GLU A 125 6.33 9.36 20.50
N ALA A 126 6.03 9.16 19.20
CA ALA A 126 5.07 10.00 18.49
C ALA A 126 3.65 9.86 19.06
N LEU A 127 3.20 8.65 19.40
CA LEU A 127 1.90 8.44 20.03
C LEU A 127 1.81 9.11 21.41
N ALA A 128 2.90 9.14 22.18
CA ALA A 128 2.93 9.78 23.49
C ALA A 128 2.69 11.32 23.43
N THR A 129 2.86 11.94 22.26
CA THR A 129 2.55 13.38 22.07
C THR A 129 1.05 13.68 21.95
N PHE A 130 0.20 12.68 21.75
CA PHE A 130 -1.25 12.83 21.68
C PHE A 130 -1.88 12.64 23.06
N SER A 131 -3.05 13.23 23.28
CA SER A 131 -3.88 12.96 24.47
C SER A 131 -4.32 11.49 24.51
N GLU A 132 -4.75 11.00 25.69
CA GLU A 132 -5.20 9.62 25.86
C GLU A 132 -6.35 9.28 24.91
N THR A 133 -7.32 10.17 24.78
CA THR A 133 -8.48 10.00 23.89
C THR A 133 -8.06 9.96 22.41
N GLU A 134 -7.12 10.81 21.98
CA GLU A 134 -6.62 10.82 20.62
C GLU A 134 -5.86 9.53 20.29
N ARG A 135 -5.02 9.03 21.21
CA ARG A 135 -4.22 7.79 21.00
C ARG A 135 -5.07 6.58 20.65
N ALA A 136 -6.31 6.54 21.12
CA ALA A 136 -7.26 5.48 20.82
C ALA A 136 -7.78 5.54 19.37
N THR A 137 -7.52 6.62 18.61
CA THR A 137 -8.03 6.81 17.26
C THR A 137 -7.09 6.25 16.19
N LEU A 138 -7.67 5.76 15.08
CA LEU A 138 -6.91 5.36 13.90
C LEU A 138 -6.12 6.55 13.33
N ALA A 139 -6.68 7.75 13.36
CA ALA A 139 -6.01 8.95 12.84
C ALA A 139 -4.72 9.29 13.59
N ALA A 140 -4.71 9.21 14.93
CA ALA A 140 -3.50 9.43 15.70
C ALA A 140 -2.45 8.34 15.42
N ARG A 141 -2.89 7.07 15.32
CA ARG A 141 -2.02 5.94 14.99
C ARG A 141 -1.36 6.17 13.61
N LEU A 142 -2.13 6.49 12.58
CA LEU A 142 -1.61 6.79 11.23
C LEU A 142 -0.62 7.97 11.24
N ARG A 143 -0.95 9.07 11.92
CA ARG A 143 -0.04 10.23 12.03
C ARG A 143 1.26 9.88 12.77
N ALA A 144 1.18 9.10 13.85
CA ALA A 144 2.37 8.67 14.58
C ALA A 144 3.28 7.80 13.70
N MET A 145 2.70 6.91 12.91
CA MET A 145 3.44 6.07 11.96
C MET A 145 4.14 6.89 10.89
N ARG A 146 3.46 7.90 10.31
CA ARG A 146 4.09 8.80 9.33
C ARG A 146 5.28 9.55 9.94
N ARG A 147 5.13 10.05 11.17
CA ARG A 147 6.23 10.70 11.88
C ARG A 147 7.40 9.75 12.14
N ALA A 148 7.14 8.50 12.49
CA ALA A 148 8.17 7.49 12.69
C ALA A 148 8.86 7.13 11.36
N ALA A 149 8.10 6.84 10.32
CA ALA A 149 8.62 6.47 9.00
C ALA A 149 9.51 7.58 8.40
N ALA A 150 9.11 8.84 8.53
CA ALA A 150 9.86 10.00 8.02
C ALA A 150 11.26 10.16 8.66
N GLN A 151 11.54 9.54 9.81
CA GLN A 151 12.83 9.60 10.48
C GLN A 151 13.77 8.44 10.10
N ILE A 152 13.30 7.45 9.36
CA ILE A 152 14.08 6.28 8.97
C ILE A 152 14.71 6.54 7.60
N PRO A 153 16.05 6.58 7.49
CA PRO A 153 16.70 6.86 6.21
C PRO A 153 16.54 5.72 5.21
N GLN A 154 16.53 6.09 3.93
CA GLN A 154 16.66 5.14 2.83
C GLN A 154 18.00 4.40 2.92
N ARG A 155 18.04 3.14 2.49
CA ARG A 155 19.28 2.34 2.48
C ARG A 155 19.80 2.11 1.06
N HIS A 156 19.04 1.42 0.22
CA HIS A 156 19.51 0.92 -1.08
C HIS A 156 18.71 1.46 -2.26
N HIS A 157 17.60 2.12 -2.02
CA HIS A 157 16.65 2.52 -3.07
C HIS A 157 17.23 3.48 -4.10
N THR A 158 18.21 4.30 -3.70
CA THR A 158 18.91 5.25 -4.58
C THR A 158 20.32 4.81 -5.00
N GLU A 159 20.74 3.57 -4.68
CA GLU A 159 22.06 3.06 -5.07
C GLU A 159 22.17 2.88 -6.60
N SER A 160 23.14 3.54 -7.19
CA SER A 160 23.36 3.52 -8.64
C SER A 160 24.08 2.24 -9.12
N ASP A 161 24.91 1.64 -8.26
CA ASP A 161 25.65 0.41 -8.56
C ASP A 161 24.72 -0.81 -8.42
N ALA A 162 24.53 -1.54 -9.53
CA ALA A 162 23.63 -2.69 -9.59
C ALA A 162 24.05 -3.84 -8.66
N LEU A 163 25.37 -4.07 -8.51
CA LEU A 163 25.87 -5.16 -7.67
C LEU A 163 25.71 -4.81 -6.19
N LYS A 164 26.06 -3.58 -5.80
CA LYS A 164 25.86 -3.11 -4.43
C LYS A 164 24.39 -3.11 -4.04
N HIS A 165 23.50 -2.67 -4.96
CA HIS A 165 22.07 -2.73 -4.77
C HIS A 165 21.59 -4.17 -4.56
N ALA A 166 22.01 -5.11 -5.41
CA ALA A 166 21.62 -6.52 -5.31
C ALA A 166 22.12 -7.17 -4.00
N ILE A 167 23.37 -6.89 -3.61
CA ILE A 167 23.94 -7.36 -2.34
C ILE A 167 23.18 -6.75 -1.16
N GLY A 168 22.91 -5.44 -1.21
CA GLY A 168 22.16 -4.74 -0.18
C GLY A 168 20.75 -5.30 -0.02
N LEU A 169 20.03 -5.48 -1.13
CA LEU A 169 18.69 -6.07 -1.12
C LEU A 169 18.70 -7.50 -0.57
N PHE A 170 19.65 -8.33 -1.02
CA PHE A 170 19.79 -9.71 -0.52
C PHE A 170 20.08 -9.73 0.99
N THR A 171 21.01 -8.90 1.47
CA THR A 171 21.31 -8.82 2.90
C THR A 171 20.15 -8.26 3.70
N ASP A 172 19.35 -7.35 3.14
CA ASP A 172 18.18 -6.82 3.83
C ASP A 172 17.00 -7.78 3.84
N MET A 173 16.84 -8.62 2.83
CA MET A 173 15.74 -9.60 2.78
C MET A 173 16.09 -10.93 3.45
N CYS A 174 17.32 -11.40 3.32
CA CYS A 174 17.68 -12.78 3.66
C CYS A 174 18.62 -12.91 4.86
N TRP A 175 19.29 -11.83 5.29
CA TRP A 175 20.24 -11.90 6.39
C TRP A 175 19.90 -10.96 7.56
N PRO A 176 19.83 -11.50 8.80
CA PRO A 176 19.93 -12.91 9.17
C PRO A 176 18.71 -13.71 8.67
N PRO A 177 18.80 -15.05 8.54
CA PRO A 177 17.70 -15.92 8.05
C PRO A 177 16.39 -15.76 8.82
N THR A 178 16.46 -15.31 10.08
CA THR A 178 15.28 -14.97 10.90
C THR A 178 14.37 -13.90 10.27
N ARG A 179 14.88 -13.10 9.30
CA ARG A 179 14.05 -12.11 8.60
C ARG A 179 13.05 -12.76 7.66
N VAL A 180 13.48 -13.79 6.93
CA VAL A 180 12.56 -14.54 6.07
C VAL A 180 11.42 -15.11 6.92
N LEU A 181 11.75 -15.64 8.11
CA LEU A 181 10.73 -16.11 9.06
C LEU A 181 9.80 -15.00 9.51
N ARG A 182 10.31 -13.79 9.77
CA ARG A 182 9.49 -12.63 10.14
C ARG A 182 8.57 -12.20 9.00
N VAL A 183 9.03 -12.22 7.74
CA VAL A 183 8.17 -11.96 6.57
C VAL A 183 7.03 -12.97 6.52
N VAL A 184 7.33 -14.27 6.64
CA VAL A 184 6.30 -15.32 6.64
C VAL A 184 5.35 -15.16 7.82
N GLN A 185 5.86 -14.82 9.00
CA GLN A 185 5.05 -14.56 10.18
C GLN A 185 4.14 -13.34 9.97
N ALA A 186 4.67 -12.23 9.43
CA ALA A 186 3.88 -11.05 9.10
C ALA A 186 2.74 -11.40 8.11
N TRP A 187 3.01 -12.19 7.08
CA TRP A 187 1.97 -12.67 6.16
C TRP A 187 0.89 -13.52 6.83
N ARG A 188 1.27 -14.33 7.81
CA ARG A 188 0.31 -15.16 8.58
C ARG A 188 -0.53 -14.31 9.52
N ASP A 189 0.08 -13.31 10.15
CA ASP A 189 -0.57 -12.47 11.15
C ASP A 189 -1.42 -11.36 10.53
N THR A 190 -1.11 -10.92 9.31
CA THR A 190 -1.82 -9.85 8.59
C THR A 190 -3.35 -9.98 8.64
N PRO A 191 -3.98 -11.15 8.34
CA PRO A 191 -5.44 -11.26 8.38
C PRO A 191 -6.03 -10.99 9.77
N ARG A 192 -5.41 -11.53 10.81
CA ARG A 192 -5.84 -11.35 12.21
C ARG A 192 -5.68 -9.89 12.66
N LEU A 193 -4.55 -9.26 12.30
CA LEU A 193 -4.27 -7.86 12.65
C LEU A 193 -5.21 -6.91 11.91
N ALA A 194 -5.49 -7.18 10.63
CA ALA A 194 -6.46 -6.42 9.84
C ALA A 194 -7.88 -6.52 10.43
N ALA A 195 -8.29 -7.72 10.83
CA ALA A 195 -9.58 -7.93 11.49
C ALA A 195 -9.69 -7.16 12.81
N ALA A 196 -8.64 -7.18 13.62
CA ALA A 196 -8.57 -6.44 14.87
C ALA A 196 -8.65 -4.92 14.66
N LEU A 197 -7.94 -4.40 13.64
CA LEU A 197 -7.97 -2.98 13.28
C LEU A 197 -9.38 -2.55 12.86
N LEU A 198 -10.05 -3.33 12.00
CA LEU A 198 -11.42 -3.03 11.60
C LEU A 198 -12.38 -3.08 12.79
N ALA A 199 -12.29 -4.11 13.63
CA ALA A 199 -13.16 -4.25 14.80
C ALA A 199 -13.00 -3.06 15.76
N GLN A 200 -11.78 -2.59 15.96
CA GLN A 200 -11.48 -1.49 16.88
C GLN A 200 -11.86 -0.12 16.33
N HIS A 201 -11.57 0.14 15.04
CA HIS A 201 -11.61 1.50 14.51
C HIS A 201 -12.66 1.73 13.43
N ARG A 202 -13.08 0.67 12.73
CA ARG A 202 -14.03 0.74 11.59
C ARG A 202 -14.94 -0.50 11.58
N PRO A 203 -15.75 -0.70 12.61
CA PRO A 203 -16.59 -1.91 12.74
C PRO A 203 -17.58 -2.06 11.58
N ALA A 204 -18.05 -0.96 10.98
CA ALA A 204 -18.95 -0.97 9.83
C ALA A 204 -18.26 -1.38 8.53
N ALA A 205 -16.93 -1.23 8.42
CA ALA A 205 -16.23 -1.62 7.20
C ALA A 205 -16.25 -3.14 7.00
N ARG A 206 -16.64 -3.57 5.80
CA ARG A 206 -16.69 -4.96 5.36
C ARG A 206 -15.44 -5.36 4.58
N VAL A 207 -14.80 -4.39 3.93
CA VAL A 207 -13.60 -4.62 3.14
C VAL A 207 -12.48 -3.69 3.58
N PHE A 208 -11.30 -4.25 3.78
CA PHE A 208 -10.07 -3.49 3.96
C PHE A 208 -9.15 -3.69 2.75
N VAL A 209 -8.88 -2.62 2.01
CA VAL A 209 -7.94 -2.61 0.89
C VAL A 209 -6.60 -2.05 1.36
N MET A 210 -5.55 -2.86 1.23
CA MET A 210 -4.19 -2.50 1.63
C MET A 210 -3.14 -2.98 0.63
N GLY A 211 -1.89 -2.55 0.81
CA GLY A 211 -0.67 -3.02 0.16
C GLY A 211 0.36 -3.53 1.16
N HIS A 212 1.53 -2.89 1.22
CA HIS A 212 2.57 -2.99 2.24
C HIS A 212 3.27 -4.36 2.35
N THR A 213 2.55 -5.46 2.51
CA THR A 213 3.16 -6.78 2.65
C THR A 213 3.51 -7.42 1.30
N HIS A 214 3.23 -6.75 0.19
CA HIS A 214 3.48 -7.16 -1.20
C HIS A 214 2.84 -8.50 -1.58
N ARG A 215 1.93 -9.04 -0.78
CA ARG A 215 1.30 -10.35 -1.02
C ARG A 215 -0.10 -10.16 -1.59
N ALA A 216 -0.18 -9.96 -2.90
CA ALA A 216 -1.46 -9.81 -3.59
C ALA A 216 -2.44 -10.94 -3.27
N GLY A 217 -3.68 -10.59 -2.95
CA GLY A 217 -4.71 -11.59 -2.69
C GLY A 217 -5.94 -11.05 -2.00
N VAL A 218 -6.95 -11.91 -1.98
CA VAL A 218 -8.24 -11.70 -1.33
C VAL A 218 -8.38 -12.74 -0.24
N ARG A 219 -8.76 -12.33 0.97
CA ARG A 219 -8.86 -13.22 2.12
C ARG A 219 -9.99 -12.81 3.04
N GLN A 220 -10.81 -13.77 3.43
CA GLN A 220 -11.78 -13.57 4.50
C GLN A 220 -11.07 -13.44 5.85
N ILE A 221 -11.45 -12.43 6.65
CA ILE A 221 -10.82 -12.09 7.94
C ILE A 221 -11.81 -12.07 9.11
N GLY A 222 -13.05 -12.42 8.86
CA GLY A 222 -14.13 -12.51 9.84
C GLY A 222 -15.46 -12.73 9.14
N ASP A 223 -16.55 -12.79 9.89
CA ASP A 223 -17.88 -12.97 9.33
C ASP A 223 -18.25 -11.77 8.46
N GLY A 224 -18.37 -12.00 7.15
CA GLY A 224 -18.66 -10.97 6.17
C GLY A 224 -17.56 -9.92 5.96
N LYS A 225 -16.36 -10.08 6.56
CA LYS A 225 -15.24 -9.14 6.42
C LYS A 225 -14.12 -9.70 5.56
N TRP A 226 -13.55 -8.84 4.74
CA TRP A 226 -12.55 -9.21 3.73
C TRP A 226 -11.34 -8.28 3.75
N LEU A 227 -10.18 -8.88 3.54
CA LEU A 227 -8.91 -8.21 3.31
C LEU A 227 -8.52 -8.40 1.85
N ILE A 228 -8.21 -7.28 1.18
CA ILE A 228 -7.67 -7.26 -0.16
C ILE A 228 -6.29 -6.61 -0.10
N ASN A 229 -5.27 -7.35 -0.48
CA ASN A 229 -3.92 -6.80 -0.64
C ASN A 229 -3.63 -6.64 -2.13
N THR A 230 -3.30 -5.42 -2.55
CA THR A 230 -3.03 -5.06 -3.94
C THR A 230 -1.68 -5.58 -4.45
N GLY A 231 -0.85 -6.16 -3.58
CA GLY A 231 0.49 -6.65 -3.94
C GLY A 231 1.46 -5.52 -4.22
N ALA A 232 2.41 -5.73 -5.12
CA ALA A 232 3.41 -4.73 -5.47
C ALA A 232 3.94 -4.90 -6.91
N PHE A 233 4.49 -3.82 -7.44
CA PHE A 233 5.17 -3.80 -8.74
C PHE A 233 6.63 -4.29 -8.65
N CYS A 234 6.96 -5.03 -7.63
CA CYS A 234 8.29 -5.58 -7.33
C CYS A 234 8.29 -7.12 -7.40
N PRO A 235 9.07 -7.75 -8.30
CA PRO A 235 9.21 -9.20 -8.34
C PRO A 235 9.78 -9.77 -7.01
N PRO A 236 9.42 -10.99 -6.65
CA PRO A 236 8.59 -11.96 -7.37
C PRO A 236 7.08 -11.78 -7.14
N THR A 237 6.67 -10.71 -6.48
CA THR A 237 5.27 -10.42 -6.18
C THR A 237 4.52 -9.93 -7.43
N ARG A 238 3.19 -9.97 -7.36
CA ARG A 238 2.30 -9.49 -8.42
C ARG A 238 1.47 -8.33 -7.88
N ALA A 239 1.10 -7.43 -8.76
CA ALA A 239 0.17 -6.36 -8.43
C ALA A 239 -1.26 -6.73 -8.85
N CYS A 240 -2.22 -6.16 -8.12
CA CYS A 240 -3.64 -6.15 -8.47
C CYS A 240 -4.15 -4.71 -8.42
N VAL A 241 -5.23 -4.46 -9.15
CA VAL A 241 -6.05 -3.27 -8.97
C VAL A 241 -7.36 -3.64 -8.32
N VAL A 242 -7.94 -2.69 -7.60
CA VAL A 242 -9.27 -2.82 -7.00
C VAL A 242 -10.14 -1.69 -7.55
N ASP A 243 -11.18 -2.04 -8.28
CA ASP A 243 -12.16 -1.10 -8.81
C ASP A 243 -13.38 -1.07 -7.90
N VAL A 244 -13.71 0.09 -7.34
CA VAL A 244 -14.83 0.29 -6.41
C VAL A 244 -15.86 1.21 -7.04
N SER A 245 -17.08 0.73 -7.23
CA SER A 245 -18.26 1.52 -7.61
C SER A 245 -19.25 1.56 -6.43
N ALA A 246 -20.40 2.24 -6.62
CA ALA A 246 -21.47 2.25 -5.61
C ALA A 246 -22.07 0.86 -5.36
N GLU A 247 -22.05 -0.02 -6.35
CA GLU A 247 -22.74 -1.32 -6.30
C GLU A 247 -21.79 -2.49 -6.03
N LYS A 248 -20.54 -2.36 -6.46
CA LYS A 248 -19.60 -3.49 -6.43
C LYS A 248 -18.13 -3.07 -6.31
N LEU A 249 -17.35 -4.03 -5.85
CA LEU A 249 -15.90 -3.98 -5.83
C LEU A 249 -15.35 -5.15 -6.64
N VAL A 250 -14.42 -4.88 -7.55
CA VAL A 250 -13.81 -5.89 -8.43
C VAL A 250 -12.30 -5.86 -8.28
N VAL A 251 -11.70 -7.02 -7.99
CA VAL A 251 -10.24 -7.21 -7.92
C VAL A 251 -9.76 -7.83 -9.22
N ARG A 252 -8.77 -7.19 -9.86
CA ARG A 252 -8.19 -7.66 -11.12
C ARG A 252 -6.67 -7.73 -11.04
N GLU A 253 -6.10 -8.71 -11.72
CA GLU A 253 -4.64 -8.80 -11.86
C GLU A 253 -4.11 -7.65 -12.70
N VAL A 254 -2.86 -7.27 -12.41
CA VAL A 254 -2.08 -6.39 -13.29
C VAL A 254 -1.11 -7.26 -14.09
N GLU A 255 -1.22 -7.21 -15.40
CA GLU A 255 -0.29 -7.86 -16.31
C GLU A 255 0.72 -6.85 -16.87
N ARG A 256 1.97 -7.28 -17.04
CA ARG A 256 2.99 -6.49 -17.75
C ARG A 256 3.35 -7.15 -19.07
N ARG A 257 3.04 -6.46 -20.18
CA ARG A 257 3.34 -6.95 -21.53
C ARG A 257 4.15 -5.90 -22.27
N ARG A 258 5.33 -6.27 -22.76
CA ARG A 258 6.25 -5.38 -23.50
C ARG A 258 6.53 -4.06 -22.76
N GLY A 259 6.71 -4.13 -21.42
CA GLY A 259 7.01 -2.97 -20.58
C GLY A 259 5.79 -2.15 -20.15
N VAL A 260 4.60 -2.39 -20.67
CA VAL A 260 3.35 -1.66 -20.36
C VAL A 260 2.46 -2.48 -19.44
N TYR A 261 1.84 -1.84 -18.45
CA TYR A 261 0.91 -2.48 -17.53
C TYR A 261 -0.51 -2.43 -18.06
N ARG A 262 -1.25 -3.52 -17.88
CA ARG A 262 -2.63 -3.66 -18.34
C ARG A 262 -3.47 -4.39 -17.31
N ILE A 263 -4.78 -4.17 -17.37
CA ILE A 263 -5.75 -4.93 -16.60
C ILE A 263 -5.80 -6.36 -17.13
N GLY A 264 -5.60 -7.32 -16.23
CA GLY A 264 -5.68 -8.75 -16.50
C GLY A 264 -7.02 -9.36 -16.06
N SER A 265 -6.99 -10.63 -15.67
CA SER A 265 -8.15 -11.41 -15.25
C SER A 265 -8.76 -10.88 -13.94
N THR A 266 -10.07 -11.06 -13.78
CA THR A 266 -10.78 -10.84 -12.53
C THR A 266 -10.43 -11.96 -11.54
N ARG A 267 -10.08 -11.60 -10.32
CA ARG A 267 -9.78 -12.52 -9.20
C ARG A 267 -10.96 -12.69 -8.26
N ALA A 268 -11.68 -11.59 -8.01
CA ALA A 268 -12.84 -11.59 -7.11
C ALA A 268 -13.76 -10.43 -7.46
N GLU A 269 -15.04 -10.63 -7.17
CA GLU A 269 -16.07 -9.60 -7.25
C GLU A 269 -16.93 -9.65 -5.98
N PHE A 270 -17.24 -8.46 -5.43
CA PHE A 270 -18.02 -8.27 -4.22
C PHE A 270 -19.21 -7.37 -4.53
N SER A 271 -20.40 -7.76 -4.10
CA SER A 271 -21.54 -6.84 -4.05
C SER A 271 -21.42 -5.95 -2.80
N LEU A 272 -21.51 -4.64 -2.98
CA LEU A 272 -21.53 -3.66 -1.88
C LEU A 272 -22.97 -3.30 -1.48
N ALA A 273 -23.95 -3.47 -2.40
CA ALA A 273 -25.35 -3.11 -2.19
C ALA A 273 -26.21 -4.22 -1.57
N ALA A 274 -25.67 -5.42 -1.32
CA ALA A 274 -26.42 -6.57 -0.81
C ALA A 274 -25.91 -7.03 0.55
N GLU A 275 -26.83 -7.28 1.49
CA GLU A 275 -26.53 -8.04 2.71
C GLU A 275 -26.99 -9.50 2.55
N PRO A 276 -26.14 -10.51 2.89
CA PRO A 276 -24.69 -10.47 3.09
C PRO A 276 -23.91 -10.33 1.77
N ALA A 277 -22.67 -9.82 1.84
CA ALA A 277 -21.82 -9.69 0.65
C ALA A 277 -21.66 -11.01 -0.08
N THR A 278 -22.20 -11.11 -1.28
CA THR A 278 -21.94 -12.25 -2.16
C THR A 278 -20.56 -12.05 -2.78
N VAL A 279 -19.68 -13.02 -2.58
CA VAL A 279 -18.30 -12.98 -3.10
C VAL A 279 -18.15 -14.10 -4.12
N THR A 280 -17.77 -13.74 -5.34
CA THR A 280 -17.35 -14.69 -6.36
C THR A 280 -15.84 -14.64 -6.46
N LEU A 281 -15.17 -15.74 -6.10
CA LEU A 281 -13.73 -15.91 -6.33
C LEU A 281 -13.54 -16.59 -7.68
N ALA A 282 -12.63 -16.06 -8.50
CA ALA A 282 -12.22 -16.76 -9.71
C ALA A 282 -11.44 -18.04 -9.35
N ALA A 283 -11.72 -19.12 -10.04
CA ALA A 283 -11.10 -20.44 -9.85
C ALA A 283 -9.61 -20.45 -10.25
#